data_1c39e1adbccc3a54ca4e682f2699bf05
#
_entry.id   1c39e1adbccc3a54ca4e682f2699bf05
#
_cell.length_a   1.000
_cell.length_b   1.000
_cell.length_c   1.000
_cell.angle_alpha   90.00
_cell.angle_beta   90.00
_cell.angle_gamma   90.00
#
_symmetry.space_group_name_H-M   'P 1'
#
loop_
_entity.id
_entity.type
_entity.pdbx_description
1 polymer ?
#
loop_
_entity_poly.entity_id
_entity_poly.type
_entity_poly.pdbx_seq_one_letter_code
_entity_poly.pdbx_strand_id
1 'polypeptide(L)'
;MSCENYTLDLSAIESEINKIKDKSIKEEIKKKLEKVKSNPEIVEYKRYKLSGERAVKVNHQRYVMVYHVDEEQCMVIFDLFERHDQAYMRTF
;
A
#
# COMPACT_ATOMS: atom_id res chain seq x y z
N MET A 1 -1.05 -22.34 7.25
CA MET A 1 -0.60 -22.55 5.88
C MET A 1 -0.31 -21.25 5.20
N SER A 2 0.82 -21.19 4.51
CA SER A 2 1.17 -19.98 3.79
C SER A 2 0.50 -19.94 2.43
N CYS A 3 0.24 -18.76 1.94
CA CYS A 3 -0.32 -18.57 0.62
C CYS A 3 0.76 -18.62 -0.44
N GLU A 4 0.52 -19.34 -1.51
CA GLU A 4 1.46 -19.35 -2.63
C GLU A 4 1.34 -18.09 -3.45
N ASN A 5 0.13 -17.62 -3.61
CA ASN A 5 -0.14 -16.40 -4.36
C ASN A 5 -1.16 -15.57 -3.62
N TYR A 6 -0.98 -14.25 -3.69
CA TYR A 6 -1.91 -13.32 -3.09
C TYR A 6 -2.66 -12.57 -4.17
N THR A 7 -3.90 -12.20 -3.85
CA THR A 7 -4.70 -11.33 -4.69
C THR A 7 -4.72 -9.95 -4.04
N LEU A 8 -4.69 -8.91 -4.86
CA LEU A 8 -4.75 -7.54 -4.35
C LEU A 8 -6.17 -7.01 -4.41
N ASP A 9 -6.60 -6.41 -3.32
CA ASP A 9 -7.88 -5.69 -3.28
C ASP A 9 -7.56 -4.21 -3.21
N LEU A 10 -7.83 -3.50 -4.30
CA LEU A 10 -7.52 -2.09 -4.44
C LEU A 10 -8.76 -1.21 -4.40
N SER A 11 -9.92 -1.79 -4.10
CA SER A 11 -11.18 -1.06 -4.22
C SER A 11 -11.24 0.19 -3.35
N ALA A 12 -10.59 0.18 -2.18
CA ALA A 12 -10.60 1.33 -1.28
C ALA A 12 -9.71 2.47 -1.75
N ILE A 13 -8.71 2.20 -2.59
CA ILE A 13 -7.74 3.21 -3.01
C ILE A 13 -7.78 3.50 -4.50
N GLU A 14 -8.60 2.78 -5.23
CA GLU A 14 -8.63 2.89 -6.69
C GLU A 14 -8.92 4.30 -7.17
N SER A 15 -9.88 4.97 -6.55
CA SER A 15 -10.22 6.33 -6.96
C SER A 15 -9.06 7.30 -6.73
N GLU A 16 -8.30 7.10 -5.67
CA GLU A 16 -7.14 7.96 -5.39
C GLU A 16 -6.03 7.72 -6.40
N ILE A 17 -5.81 6.47 -6.77
CA ILE A 17 -4.81 6.14 -7.79
C ILE A 17 -5.21 6.77 -9.12
N ASN A 18 -6.49 6.71 -9.46
CA ASN A 18 -6.98 7.24 -10.73
C ASN A 18 -6.85 8.76 -10.83
N LYS A 19 -6.77 9.46 -9.72
CA LYS A 19 -6.58 10.90 -9.72
C LYS A 19 -5.17 11.31 -10.11
N ILE A 20 -4.23 10.40 -10.02
CA ILE A 20 -2.83 10.67 -10.36
C ILE A 20 -2.68 10.67 -11.87
N LYS A 21 -2.16 11.76 -12.42
CA LYS A 21 -1.99 11.89 -13.87
C LYS A 21 -0.57 11.66 -14.34
N ASP A 22 0.38 11.69 -13.41
CA ASP A 22 1.78 11.49 -13.74
C ASP A 22 2.05 10.02 -14.02
N LYS A 23 2.47 9.72 -15.25
CA LYS A 23 2.72 8.35 -15.66
C LYS A 23 3.82 7.67 -14.86
N SER A 24 4.87 8.39 -14.53
CA SER A 24 5.98 7.79 -13.79
C SER A 24 5.55 7.40 -12.38
N ILE A 25 4.69 8.20 -11.76
CA ILE A 25 4.16 7.87 -10.45
C ILE A 25 3.25 6.65 -10.53
N LYS A 26 2.39 6.60 -11.55
CA LYS A 26 1.53 5.44 -11.75
C LYS A 26 2.32 4.16 -11.97
N GLU A 27 3.40 4.24 -12.72
CA GLU A 27 4.26 3.08 -12.95
C GLU A 27 4.93 2.64 -11.66
N GLU A 28 5.34 3.58 -10.85
CA GLU A 28 5.94 3.24 -9.57
C GLU A 28 4.92 2.58 -8.64
N ILE A 29 3.69 3.09 -8.63
CA ILE A 29 2.61 2.47 -7.86
C ILE A 29 2.43 1.02 -8.30
N LYS A 30 2.38 0.80 -9.61
CA LYS A 30 2.22 -0.54 -10.14
C LYS A 30 3.35 -1.46 -9.71
N LYS A 31 4.58 -0.98 -9.75
CA LYS A 31 5.73 -1.77 -9.32
C LYS A 31 5.66 -2.09 -7.83
N LYS A 32 5.24 -1.13 -7.02
CA LYS A 32 5.08 -1.37 -5.59
C LYS A 32 3.99 -2.38 -5.29
N LEU A 33 2.88 -2.30 -6.02
CA LEU A 33 1.80 -3.25 -5.85
C LEU A 33 2.27 -4.67 -6.19
N GLU A 34 3.03 -4.83 -7.27
CA GLU A 34 3.56 -6.13 -7.62
C GLU A 34 4.55 -6.65 -6.60
N LYS A 35 5.36 -5.76 -6.06
CA LYS A 35 6.31 -6.11 -5.02
C LYS A 35 5.60 -6.59 -3.75
N VAL A 36 4.54 -5.89 -3.36
CA VAL A 36 3.75 -6.28 -2.20
C VAL A 36 3.03 -7.61 -2.48
N LYS A 37 2.54 -7.79 -3.69
CA LYS A 37 1.87 -9.03 -4.04
C LYS A 37 2.80 -10.23 -3.90
N SER A 38 4.05 -10.09 -4.30
CA SER A 38 5.00 -11.19 -4.21
C SER A 38 5.56 -11.35 -2.80
N ASN A 39 5.56 -10.30 -2.00
CA ASN A 39 6.06 -10.36 -0.63
C ASN A 39 5.27 -9.41 0.28
N PRO A 40 4.07 -9.83 0.72
CA PRO A 40 3.22 -8.94 1.52
C PRO A 40 3.81 -8.53 2.86
N GLU A 41 4.86 -9.19 3.31
CA GLU A 41 5.48 -8.86 4.59
C GLU A 41 6.41 -7.65 4.51
N ILE A 42 6.66 -7.14 3.33
CA ILE A 42 7.51 -5.96 3.19
C ILE A 42 6.86 -4.77 3.88
N VAL A 43 7.65 -4.02 4.64
CA VAL A 43 7.18 -2.84 5.34
C VAL A 43 8.21 -1.74 5.16
N GLU A 44 7.83 -0.67 4.49
CA GLU A 44 8.72 0.46 4.25
C GLU A 44 8.45 1.64 5.18
N TYR A 45 7.30 1.63 5.84
CA TYR A 45 6.92 2.72 6.72
C TYR A 45 6.45 2.13 8.05
N LYS A 46 7.30 2.22 9.04
CA LYS A 46 7.10 1.53 10.31
C LYS A 46 5.98 2.07 11.20
N ARG A 47 5.53 3.29 10.95
CA ARG A 47 4.51 3.91 11.78
C ARG A 47 3.18 3.16 11.83
N TYR A 48 2.90 2.42 10.78
CA TYR A 48 1.62 1.73 10.68
C TYR A 48 1.65 0.29 11.18
N LYS A 49 2.81 -0.14 11.68
CA LYS A 49 2.96 -1.51 12.12
C LYS A 49 2.16 -1.90 13.34
N LEU A 50 1.89 -0.93 14.20
CA LEU A 50 1.29 -1.20 15.51
C LEU A 50 -0.11 -1.76 15.45
N SER A 51 -0.83 -1.48 14.38
CA SER A 51 -2.23 -1.93 14.24
C SER A 51 -2.37 -3.15 13.35
N GLY A 52 -1.27 -3.83 13.04
CA GLY A 52 -1.31 -4.90 12.06
C GLY A 52 -1.32 -4.38 10.64
N GLU A 53 -1.27 -3.08 10.47
CA GLU A 53 -1.19 -2.46 9.17
C GLU A 53 0.25 -2.38 8.70
N ARG A 54 0.43 -2.41 7.39
CA ARG A 54 1.73 -2.27 6.77
C ARG A 54 1.66 -1.15 5.75
N ALA A 55 2.79 -0.58 5.40
CA ALA A 55 2.78 0.52 4.46
C ALA A 55 4.00 0.49 3.56
N VAL A 56 3.81 0.95 2.33
CA VAL A 56 4.90 1.14 1.40
C VAL A 56 4.84 2.57 0.88
N LYS A 57 6.01 3.10 0.54
CA LYS A 57 6.16 4.47 0.09
C LYS A 57 6.22 4.55 -1.43
N VAL A 58 5.70 5.63 -1.97
CA VAL A 58 5.72 5.89 -3.40
C VAL A 58 6.21 7.32 -3.62
N ASN A 59 6.96 7.51 -4.69
CA ASN A 59 7.43 8.82 -5.12
C ASN A 59 8.21 9.55 -4.03
N HIS A 60 9.33 8.95 -3.62
CA HIS A 60 10.22 9.53 -2.61
C HIS A 60 9.48 9.85 -1.32
N GLN A 61 8.61 8.92 -0.90
CA GLN A 61 7.84 9.04 0.33
C GLN A 61 6.73 10.10 0.27
N ARG A 62 6.45 10.64 -0.92
CA ARG A 62 5.39 11.62 -1.04
C ARG A 62 4.01 10.99 -0.85
N TYR A 63 3.86 9.73 -1.21
CA TYR A 63 2.63 8.97 -1.03
C TYR A 63 2.89 7.74 -0.20
N VAL A 64 1.88 7.31 0.52
CA VAL A 64 1.95 6.11 1.36
C VAL A 64 0.72 5.25 1.06
N MET A 65 0.96 3.97 0.79
CA MET A 65 -0.13 3.01 0.63
C MET A 65 -0.14 2.10 1.85
N VAL A 66 -1.26 2.06 2.54
CA VAL A 66 -1.42 1.27 3.76
C VAL A 66 -2.29 0.07 3.47
N TYR A 67 -1.85 -1.10 3.91
CA TYR A 67 -2.56 -2.34 3.62
C TYR A 67 -2.46 -3.29 4.80
N HIS A 68 -3.33 -4.29 4.79
CA HIS A 68 -3.23 -5.41 5.71
C HIS A 68 -3.37 -6.70 4.91
N VAL A 69 -2.95 -7.80 5.51
CA VAL A 69 -2.92 -9.09 4.83
C VAL A 69 -3.96 -10.01 5.48
N ASP A 70 -4.82 -10.59 4.66
CA ASP A 70 -5.76 -11.60 5.09
C ASP A 70 -5.23 -12.95 4.65
N GLU A 71 -4.63 -13.66 5.58
CA GLU A 71 -4.01 -14.95 5.27
C GLU A 71 -5.03 -16.03 4.93
N GLU A 72 -6.21 -15.93 5.47
CA GLU A 72 -7.25 -16.93 5.20
C GLU A 72 -7.71 -16.88 3.77
N GLN A 73 -7.81 -15.68 3.21
CA GLN A 73 -8.24 -15.50 1.83
C GLN A 73 -7.08 -15.30 0.88
N CYS A 74 -5.87 -15.30 1.38
CA CYS A 74 -4.66 -15.02 0.59
C CYS A 74 -4.83 -13.71 -0.18
N MET A 75 -5.22 -12.68 0.54
CA MET A 75 -5.54 -11.39 -0.04
C MET A 75 -4.80 -10.27 0.65
N VAL A 76 -4.30 -9.34 -0.13
CA VAL A 76 -3.71 -8.11 0.38
C VAL A 76 -4.71 -7.00 0.14
N ILE A 77 -5.21 -6.41 1.21
CA ILE A 77 -6.27 -5.41 1.14
C ILE A 77 -5.67 -4.05 1.40
N PHE A 78 -5.72 -3.18 0.40
CA PHE A 78 -5.20 -1.82 0.55
C PHE A 78 -6.30 -0.93 1.13
N ASP A 79 -6.01 -0.38 2.30
CA ASP A 79 -7.00 0.38 3.07
C ASP A 79 -6.95 1.86 2.78
N LEU A 80 -5.76 2.38 2.48
CA LEU A 80 -5.56 3.81 2.45
C LEU A 80 -4.45 4.18 1.48
N PHE A 81 -4.66 5.26 0.75
CA PHE A 81 -3.64 5.87 -0.09
C PHE A 81 -3.62 7.35 0.25
N GLU A 82 -2.57 7.81 0.91
CA GLU A 82 -2.48 9.18 1.36
C GLU A 82 -1.19 9.86 0.92
N ARG A 83 -1.26 11.17 0.80
CA ARG A 83 -0.05 11.94 0.63
C ARG A 83 0.68 11.96 1.97
N HIS A 84 1.99 11.85 1.90
CA HIS A 84 2.80 11.75 3.10
C HIS A 84 2.64 12.96 4.03
N ASP A 85 2.55 14.14 3.46
CA ASP A 85 2.40 15.35 4.26
C ASP A 85 1.11 15.32 5.08
N GLN A 86 0.02 14.83 4.49
CA GLN A 86 -1.25 14.71 5.20
C GLN A 86 -1.19 13.64 6.28
N ALA A 87 -0.60 12.50 5.94
CA ALA A 87 -0.45 11.41 6.90
C ALA A 87 0.44 11.85 8.06
N TYR A 88 1.50 12.58 7.73
CA TYR A 88 2.42 13.07 8.73
C TYR A 88 1.74 14.04 9.68
N MET A 89 0.93 14.94 9.15
CA MET A 89 0.21 15.90 9.96
C MET A 89 -0.79 15.25 10.89
N ARG A 90 -1.40 14.17 10.45
CA ARG A 90 -2.35 13.42 11.28
C ARG A 90 -1.69 12.70 12.44
N THR A 91 -0.42 12.43 12.32
CA THR A 91 0.32 11.73 13.35
C THR A 91 0.52 12.61 14.59
N PHE A 92 0.39 13.86 14.41
CA PHE A 92 0.53 14.83 15.49
C PHE A 92 -0.78 15.52 15.76
#